data_72c58119527a84d4e214ba7636a9b6cb
#
_entry.id   72c58119527a84d4e214ba7636a9b6cb
#
_cell.length_a   1.000
_cell.length_b   1.000
_cell.length_c   1.000
_cell.angle_alpha   90.00
_cell.angle_beta   90.00
_cell.angle_gamma   90.00
#
_symmetry.space_group_name_H-M   'P 1'
#
loop_
_entity.id
_entity.type
_entity.pdbx_description
1 polymer ?
#
loop_
_entity_poly.entity_id
_entity_poly.type
_entity_poly.pdbx_seq_one_letter_code
_entity_poly.pdbx_strand_id
1 'polypeptide(L)'
;MNFIFKKIRISDVVNKCSKTIEFSEYDNLITSENNSMGKSVLMKSLYHTLGADSAFDKNFYEDNVLFSLDFVYGENEYRILRFKDAFSIIKNSILVNFINAKCRPDLSLFFKNEFNISVYLRNRKNTTEIAPPAYLFIPYYLDQDRSWKEEQEPFSKNTMGQYEPISRNDLYFYHLGIYTSEYGSVKSDIDSLSKKIGNQESELTKFDLEYSKIKKIFDNELIITDTKELESIYRSKSNEINALMHKQNQLTQQLFELDKQRTSCLLQIKSNKKIIDKIKQNRNPDSLVVQCPNCNEEFDVQLKNDVVNLYSIVVIEKENESLKLEAEQLEVEIQKIKQGINDLAIQLKSANDEANSSRTDYEKYVTRKALSSLLDKQLLEIGDLTSKISSNKAILENKKSYLVKLKEKTDNAKTFFCSEYTKYLYSLGINQFSSNDICAFKKLALSGSQYVRSTLALYFAFIKTKMKFNPDNFCFPIVIDSPREGEQDENNSSNILETILSENIGTSQRIVASVNAQKYI
;
A
#
# COMPACT_ATOMS: atom_id res chain seq x y z
N MET A 1 -7.34 -23.01 -1.96
CA MET A 1 -5.92 -23.37 -2.21
C MET A 1 -5.12 -23.07 -0.95
N ASN A 2 -4.37 -24.05 -0.42
CA ASN A 2 -3.61 -23.85 0.82
C ASN A 2 -2.13 -23.75 0.53
N PHE A 3 -1.43 -23.00 1.35
CA PHE A 3 0.03 -23.03 1.41
C PHE A 3 0.46 -24.27 2.19
N ILE A 4 1.37 -25.05 1.64
CA ILE A 4 1.91 -26.25 2.27
C ILE A 4 3.43 -26.12 2.27
N PHE A 5 4.02 -25.95 3.44
CA PHE A 5 5.47 -25.95 3.60
C PHE A 5 6.01 -27.36 3.39
N LYS A 6 6.98 -27.52 2.51
CA LYS A 6 7.60 -28.80 2.21
C LYS A 6 8.95 -28.97 2.89
N LYS A 7 9.75 -27.92 2.87
CA LYS A 7 11.13 -28.00 3.34
C LYS A 7 11.63 -26.61 3.75
N ILE A 8 12.27 -26.52 4.89
CA ILE A 8 13.07 -25.35 5.25
C ILE A 8 14.54 -25.73 5.37
N ARG A 9 15.41 -24.88 4.82
CA ARG A 9 16.85 -24.94 5.02
C ARG A 9 17.32 -23.63 5.66
N ILE A 10 18.08 -23.76 6.72
CA ILE A 10 18.68 -22.67 7.48
C ILE A 10 20.19 -22.87 7.36
N SER A 11 20.90 -21.94 6.72
CA SER A 11 22.33 -22.05 6.43
C SER A 11 23.07 -20.85 6.97
N ASP A 12 23.91 -21.06 7.97
CA ASP A 12 24.83 -20.04 8.48
C ASP A 12 26.04 -19.97 7.54
N VAL A 13 26.16 -18.84 6.83
CA VAL A 13 27.22 -18.66 5.82
C VAL A 13 28.57 -18.37 6.43
N VAL A 14 28.61 -17.88 7.67
CA VAL A 14 29.85 -17.58 8.40
C VAL A 14 30.42 -18.84 9.01
N ASN A 15 29.60 -19.61 9.74
CA ASN A 15 30.00 -20.85 10.40
C ASN A 15 29.96 -22.08 9.46
N LYS A 16 29.57 -21.88 8.19
CA LYS A 16 29.50 -22.94 7.15
C LYS A 16 28.72 -24.18 7.59
N CYS A 17 27.64 -23.99 8.30
CA CYS A 17 26.75 -25.06 8.73
C CYS A 17 25.33 -24.85 8.23
N SER A 18 24.61 -25.94 8.01
CA SER A 18 23.22 -25.87 7.58
C SER A 18 22.39 -26.99 8.19
N LYS A 19 21.11 -26.69 8.40
CA LYS A 19 20.10 -27.66 8.81
C LYS A 19 18.94 -27.62 7.83
N THR A 20 18.53 -28.80 7.37
CA THR A 20 17.34 -28.96 6.53
C THR A 20 16.30 -29.77 7.28
N ILE A 21 15.06 -29.33 7.22
CA ILE A 21 13.90 -30.01 7.81
C ILE A 21 12.81 -30.08 6.76
N GLU A 22 12.26 -31.28 6.60
CA GLU A 22 11.14 -31.57 5.70
C GLU A 22 9.86 -31.70 6.51
N PHE A 23 8.74 -31.28 5.91
CA PHE A 23 7.43 -31.31 6.54
C PHE A 23 6.49 -32.22 5.78
N SER A 24 5.63 -32.93 6.50
CA SER A 24 4.47 -33.61 5.94
C SER A 24 3.39 -32.59 5.55
N GLU A 25 2.44 -32.99 4.71
CA GLU A 25 1.38 -32.11 4.24
C GLU A 25 0.33 -31.74 5.31
N TYR A 26 0.26 -32.49 6.38
CA TYR A 26 -0.74 -32.33 7.44
C TYR A 26 -0.07 -31.93 8.75
N ASP A 27 0.02 -32.87 9.68
CA ASP A 27 0.51 -32.63 11.01
C ASP A 27 2.00 -32.90 11.12
N ASN A 28 2.71 -31.98 11.75
CA ASN A 28 4.14 -32.05 12.01
C ASN A 28 4.39 -31.72 13.48
N LEU A 29 4.98 -32.63 14.19
CA LEU A 29 5.41 -32.43 15.54
C LEU A 29 6.93 -32.35 15.65
N ILE A 30 7.42 -31.21 16.10
CA ILE A 30 8.84 -30.96 16.32
C ILE A 30 9.10 -31.06 17.82
N THR A 31 9.79 -32.11 18.19
CA THR A 31 10.07 -32.38 19.61
C THR A 31 11.57 -32.48 19.88
N SER A 32 11.95 -32.23 21.11
CA SER A 32 13.29 -32.47 21.65
C SER A 32 13.19 -32.84 23.10
N GLU A 33 14.19 -33.55 23.61
CA GLU A 33 14.29 -33.94 25.02
C GLU A 33 14.55 -32.72 25.89
N ASN A 34 15.30 -31.74 25.40
CA ASN A 34 15.73 -30.59 26.18
C ASN A 34 15.26 -29.27 25.55
N ASN A 35 15.19 -28.22 26.37
CA ASN A 35 15.08 -26.84 25.93
C ASN A 35 16.35 -26.41 25.16
N SER A 36 16.30 -25.29 24.44
CA SER A 36 17.45 -24.69 23.76
C SER A 36 18.05 -25.49 22.57
N MET A 37 17.30 -26.45 22.02
CA MET A 37 17.72 -27.23 20.84
C MET A 37 17.36 -26.60 19.49
N GLY A 38 17.10 -25.30 19.46
CA GLY A 38 16.82 -24.55 18.22
C GLY A 38 15.40 -24.69 17.67
N LYS A 39 14.45 -25.28 18.40
CA LYS A 39 13.04 -25.39 17.97
C LYS A 39 12.43 -24.04 17.63
N SER A 40 12.53 -23.08 18.55
CA SER A 40 11.96 -21.72 18.35
C SER A 40 12.64 -20.98 17.20
N VAL A 41 13.95 -21.18 16.99
CA VAL A 41 14.64 -20.63 15.80
C VAL A 41 14.03 -21.18 14.52
N LEU A 42 13.77 -22.50 14.48
CA LEU A 42 13.13 -23.16 13.34
C LEU A 42 11.73 -22.59 13.10
N MET A 43 10.89 -22.52 14.15
CA MET A 43 9.51 -22.03 14.04
C MET A 43 9.46 -20.57 13.57
N LYS A 44 10.31 -19.72 14.14
CA LYS A 44 10.46 -18.32 13.74
C LYS A 44 10.93 -18.17 12.29
N SER A 45 11.80 -19.05 11.83
CA SER A 45 12.37 -19.01 10.48
C SER A 45 11.33 -19.22 9.38
N LEU A 46 10.24 -19.95 9.64
CA LEU A 46 9.21 -20.25 8.63
C LEU A 46 8.61 -18.97 8.06
N TYR A 47 7.96 -18.17 8.89
CA TYR A 47 7.34 -16.92 8.45
C TYR A 47 8.35 -15.78 8.25
N HIS A 48 9.50 -15.86 8.91
CA HIS A 48 10.61 -14.95 8.65
C HIS A 48 11.05 -15.04 7.19
N THR A 49 11.18 -16.24 6.66
CA THR A 49 11.55 -16.44 5.24
C THR A 49 10.52 -15.83 4.27
N LEU A 50 9.24 -15.79 4.65
CA LEU A 50 8.16 -15.20 3.87
C LEU A 50 8.02 -13.67 4.04
N GLY A 51 8.93 -13.03 4.78
CA GLY A 51 8.96 -11.57 4.93
C GLY A 51 8.42 -11.01 6.24
N ALA A 52 8.11 -11.85 7.22
CA ALA A 52 7.85 -11.39 8.58
C ALA A 52 9.17 -11.10 9.33
N ASP A 53 9.14 -10.15 10.26
CA ASP A 53 10.31 -9.85 11.10
C ASP A 53 10.15 -10.53 12.46
N SER A 54 10.68 -11.75 12.57
CA SER A 54 10.73 -12.49 13.83
C SER A 54 11.86 -11.98 14.72
N ALA A 55 11.64 -11.97 16.04
CA ALA A 55 12.70 -11.69 17.02
C ALA A 55 13.43 -12.99 17.34
N PHE A 56 14.64 -13.14 16.86
CA PHE A 56 15.51 -14.25 17.21
C PHE A 56 16.24 -14.00 18.54
N ASP A 57 16.76 -15.07 19.12
CA ASP A 57 17.58 -14.98 20.32
C ASP A 57 18.85 -14.16 20.07
N LYS A 58 19.37 -13.47 21.09
CA LYS A 58 20.58 -12.63 20.99
C LYS A 58 21.83 -13.40 20.49
N ASN A 59 21.85 -14.71 20.69
CA ASN A 59 22.93 -15.59 20.23
C ASN A 59 22.76 -16.10 18.80
N PHE A 60 21.63 -15.80 18.15
CA PHE A 60 21.36 -16.16 16.77
C PHE A 60 21.49 -14.94 15.87
N TYR A 61 22.58 -14.88 15.13
CA TYR A 61 22.89 -13.77 14.21
C TYR A 61 22.17 -13.96 12.88
N GLU A 62 20.92 -13.54 12.79
CA GLU A 62 20.05 -13.69 11.60
C GLU A 62 20.67 -13.13 10.31
N ASP A 63 21.51 -12.07 10.42
CA ASP A 63 22.19 -11.45 9.29
C ASP A 63 23.26 -12.36 8.63
N ASN A 64 23.70 -13.40 9.33
CA ASN A 64 24.65 -14.38 8.81
C ASN A 64 23.96 -15.61 8.19
N VAL A 65 22.64 -15.63 8.20
CA VAL A 65 21.88 -16.82 7.84
C VAL A 65 21.10 -16.65 6.55
N LEU A 66 21.30 -17.59 5.63
CA LEU A 66 20.45 -17.76 4.46
C LEU A 66 19.30 -18.71 4.83
N PHE A 67 18.08 -18.22 4.76
CA PHE A 67 16.86 -18.99 4.92
C PHE A 67 16.32 -19.38 3.55
N SER A 68 15.91 -20.63 3.38
CA SER A 68 15.28 -21.14 2.18
C SER A 68 14.06 -21.97 2.54
N LEU A 69 12.88 -21.56 2.08
CA LEU A 69 11.62 -22.25 2.31
C LEU A 69 11.02 -22.71 0.99
N ASP A 70 10.84 -24.02 0.87
CA ASP A 70 10.12 -24.65 -0.24
C ASP A 70 8.67 -24.88 0.20
N PHE A 71 7.72 -24.44 -0.61
CA PHE A 71 6.29 -24.63 -0.36
C PHE A 71 5.52 -24.82 -1.67
N VAL A 72 4.32 -25.36 -1.53
CA VAL A 72 3.37 -25.54 -2.64
C VAL A 72 2.18 -24.60 -2.41
N TYR A 73 1.71 -23.98 -3.48
CA TYR A 73 0.46 -23.24 -3.54
C TYR A 73 -0.29 -23.57 -4.84
N GLY A 74 -1.43 -24.24 -4.71
CA GLY A 74 -2.13 -24.82 -5.86
C GLY A 74 -1.29 -25.93 -6.48
N GLU A 75 -1.06 -25.83 -7.79
CA GLU A 75 -0.25 -26.79 -8.57
C GLU A 75 1.23 -26.36 -8.72
N ASN A 76 1.60 -25.23 -8.14
CA ASN A 76 2.93 -24.66 -8.33
C ASN A 76 3.80 -24.87 -7.09
N GLU A 77 5.07 -25.16 -7.36
CA GLU A 77 6.11 -25.22 -6.36
C GLU A 77 6.87 -23.90 -6.29
N TYR A 78 7.07 -23.42 -5.08
CA TYR A 78 7.78 -22.18 -4.82
C TYR A 78 8.95 -22.42 -3.88
N ARG A 79 10.02 -21.68 -4.11
CA ARG A 79 11.12 -21.53 -3.16
C ARG A 79 11.38 -20.06 -2.94
N ILE A 80 11.33 -19.63 -1.68
CA ILE A 80 11.77 -18.30 -1.28
C ILE A 80 13.06 -18.42 -0.52
N LEU A 81 14.06 -17.65 -0.96
CA LEU A 81 15.31 -17.47 -0.23
C LEU A 81 15.32 -16.07 0.36
N ARG A 82 15.66 -15.99 1.63
CA ARG A 82 15.87 -14.71 2.32
C ARG A 82 17.27 -14.67 2.88
N PHE A 83 18.02 -13.63 2.53
CA PHE A 83 19.29 -13.31 3.14
C PHE A 83 19.28 -11.83 3.53
N LYS A 84 19.36 -11.54 4.82
CA LYS A 84 19.15 -10.20 5.38
C LYS A 84 17.80 -9.63 4.91
N ASP A 85 17.90 -8.57 4.12
CA ASP A 85 16.78 -7.87 3.54
C ASP A 85 16.52 -8.22 2.05
N ALA A 86 17.22 -9.18 1.47
CA ALA A 86 17.04 -9.60 0.08
C ALA A 86 16.21 -10.90 -0.02
N PHE A 87 15.30 -10.93 -0.99
CA PHE A 87 14.46 -12.09 -1.30
C PHE A 87 14.67 -12.52 -2.74
N SER A 88 14.90 -13.80 -2.94
CA SER A 88 14.85 -14.43 -4.27
C SER A 88 13.68 -15.40 -4.30
N ILE A 89 12.82 -15.28 -5.30
CA ILE A 89 11.61 -16.08 -5.42
C ILE A 89 11.69 -16.92 -6.68
N ILE A 90 11.61 -18.22 -6.50
CA ILE A 90 11.69 -19.21 -7.54
C ILE A 90 10.34 -19.93 -7.61
N LYS A 91 9.78 -20.06 -8.81
CA LYS A 91 8.54 -20.78 -9.11
C LYS A 91 8.85 -21.87 -10.13
N ASN A 92 8.51 -23.13 -9.84
CA ASN A 92 8.73 -24.26 -10.71
C ASN A 92 10.18 -24.29 -11.29
N SER A 93 11.16 -24.09 -10.40
CA SER A 93 12.60 -24.02 -10.71
C SER A 93 13.06 -22.79 -11.52
N ILE A 94 12.19 -21.83 -11.80
CA ILE A 94 12.52 -20.60 -12.52
C ILE A 94 12.54 -19.42 -11.55
N LEU A 95 13.61 -18.61 -11.58
CA LEU A 95 13.67 -17.35 -10.80
C LEU A 95 12.66 -16.36 -11.39
N VAL A 96 11.62 -16.03 -10.62
CA VAL A 96 10.54 -15.14 -11.07
C VAL A 96 10.66 -13.73 -10.50
N ASN A 97 11.34 -13.57 -9.34
CA ASN A 97 11.52 -12.26 -8.75
C ASN A 97 12.75 -12.18 -7.84
N PHE A 98 13.34 -10.99 -7.79
CA PHE A 98 14.37 -10.62 -6.82
C PHE A 98 14.00 -9.28 -6.19
N ILE A 99 13.77 -9.27 -4.88
CA ILE A 99 13.30 -8.10 -4.14
C ILE A 99 14.36 -7.72 -3.11
N ASN A 100 14.80 -6.48 -3.15
CA ASN A 100 15.64 -5.92 -2.10
C ASN A 100 14.71 -5.22 -1.08
N ALA A 101 14.75 -5.64 0.16
CA ALA A 101 13.73 -5.31 1.17
C ALA A 101 13.74 -3.88 1.71
N LYS A 102 14.62 -3.02 1.26
CA LYS A 102 14.35 -1.58 1.39
C LYS A 102 13.01 -1.21 0.74
N CYS A 103 12.48 -2.10 -0.12
CA CYS A 103 11.20 -2.02 -0.83
C CYS A 103 10.20 -3.07 -0.30
N ARG A 104 9.88 -3.07 1.00
CA ARG A 104 8.83 -3.96 1.57
C ARG A 104 7.47 -3.92 0.83
N PRO A 105 7.04 -2.77 0.24
CA PRO A 105 5.88 -2.75 -0.65
C PRO A 105 5.96 -3.72 -1.82
N ASP A 106 7.16 -3.98 -2.36
CA ASP A 106 7.34 -4.87 -3.52
C ASP A 106 7.04 -6.33 -3.18
N LEU A 107 7.36 -6.77 -1.96
CA LEU A 107 7.01 -8.11 -1.50
C LEU A 107 5.49 -8.25 -1.32
N SER A 108 4.82 -7.24 -0.80
CA SER A 108 3.35 -7.22 -0.69
C SER A 108 2.68 -7.23 -2.07
N LEU A 109 3.24 -6.50 -3.04
CA LEU A 109 2.80 -6.50 -4.43
C LEU A 109 3.03 -7.86 -5.09
N PHE A 110 4.14 -8.52 -4.80
CA PHE A 110 4.36 -9.89 -5.26
C PHE A 110 3.28 -10.84 -4.74
N PHE A 111 2.97 -10.83 -3.43
CA PHE A 111 1.88 -11.65 -2.86
C PHE A 111 0.53 -11.35 -3.51
N LYS A 112 0.24 -10.09 -3.78
CA LYS A 112 -0.97 -9.68 -4.48
C LYS A 112 -1.04 -10.22 -5.91
N ASN A 113 0.03 -10.07 -6.67
CA ASN A 113 0.03 -10.39 -8.10
C ASN A 113 0.11 -11.90 -8.35
N GLU A 114 0.90 -12.61 -7.54
CA GLU A 114 1.14 -14.05 -7.73
C GLU A 114 0.07 -14.92 -7.07
N PHE A 115 -0.33 -14.57 -5.86
CA PHE A 115 -1.27 -15.38 -5.07
C PHE A 115 -2.67 -14.76 -4.97
N ASN A 116 -2.87 -13.56 -5.52
CA ASN A 116 -4.08 -12.75 -5.33
C ASN A 116 -4.41 -12.51 -3.83
N ILE A 117 -3.36 -12.36 -3.02
CA ILE A 117 -3.48 -12.17 -1.57
C ILE A 117 -2.94 -10.80 -1.20
N SER A 118 -3.82 -9.93 -0.69
CA SER A 118 -3.42 -8.60 -0.20
C SER A 118 -4.38 -8.10 0.85
N VAL A 119 -3.83 -7.59 1.94
CA VAL A 119 -4.59 -6.94 3.01
C VAL A 119 -4.37 -5.44 2.93
N TYR A 120 -5.45 -4.68 2.98
CA TYR A 120 -5.43 -3.23 2.99
C TYR A 120 -5.77 -2.73 4.40
N LEU A 121 -4.85 -1.99 5.00
CA LEU A 121 -5.01 -1.47 6.35
C LEU A 121 -4.90 0.06 6.34
N ARG A 122 -5.69 0.70 7.19
CA ARG A 122 -5.66 2.16 7.36
C ARG A 122 -4.60 2.53 8.39
N ASN A 123 -3.62 3.31 7.95
CA ASN A 123 -2.56 3.80 8.82
C ASN A 123 -3.03 5.02 9.66
N ARG A 124 -2.24 5.41 10.66
CA ARG A 124 -2.54 6.57 11.54
C ARG A 124 -2.56 7.92 10.83
N LYS A 125 -2.13 7.98 9.56
CA LYS A 125 -2.24 9.17 8.70
C LYS A 125 -3.54 9.20 7.89
N ASN A 126 -4.48 8.31 8.21
CA ASN A 126 -5.75 8.16 7.50
C ASN A 126 -5.60 7.80 6.01
N THR A 127 -4.54 7.07 5.64
CA THR A 127 -4.39 6.52 4.30
C THR A 127 -4.49 5.00 4.34
N THR A 128 -5.23 4.43 3.40
CA THR A 128 -5.33 2.98 3.24
C THR A 128 -4.21 2.51 2.32
N GLU A 129 -3.43 1.55 2.80
CA GLU A 129 -2.26 1.01 2.09
C GLU A 129 -2.21 -0.51 2.17
N ILE A 130 -1.48 -1.14 1.23
CA ILE A 130 -1.25 -2.59 1.29
C ILE A 130 -0.29 -2.86 2.45
N ALA A 131 -0.74 -3.68 3.39
CA ALA A 131 0.08 -4.06 4.54
C ALA A 131 1.23 -5.00 4.14
N PRO A 132 2.36 -4.97 4.86
CA PRO A 132 3.42 -5.96 4.69
C PRO A 132 2.92 -7.41 4.86
N PRO A 133 3.54 -8.42 4.20
CA PRO A 133 3.09 -9.81 4.25
C PRO A 133 3.00 -10.38 5.67
N ALA A 134 3.79 -9.89 6.61
CA ALA A 134 3.74 -10.30 8.01
C ALA A 134 2.33 -10.27 8.62
N TYR A 135 1.51 -9.29 8.22
CA TYR A 135 0.14 -9.18 8.72
C TYR A 135 -0.77 -10.32 8.22
N LEU A 136 -0.45 -10.91 7.07
CA LEU A 136 -1.16 -12.10 6.57
C LEU A 136 -0.93 -13.32 7.47
N PHE A 137 0.17 -13.37 8.20
CA PHE A 137 0.56 -14.55 8.99
C PHE A 137 0.13 -14.47 10.45
N ILE A 138 -0.25 -13.29 10.95
CA ILE A 138 -0.66 -13.09 12.36
C ILE A 138 -1.68 -14.13 12.84
N PRO A 139 -2.74 -14.49 12.06
CA PRO A 139 -3.73 -15.46 12.53
C PRO A 139 -3.26 -16.92 12.51
N TYR A 140 -2.06 -17.20 12.00
CA TYR A 140 -1.56 -18.57 11.82
C TYR A 140 -0.29 -18.87 12.62
N TYR A 141 0.27 -17.88 13.30
CA TYR A 141 1.50 -18.08 14.04
C TYR A 141 1.36 -17.72 15.52
N LEU A 142 1.64 -18.68 16.37
CA LEU A 142 1.75 -18.53 17.80
C LEU A 142 3.22 -18.64 18.20
N ASP A 143 3.86 -17.50 18.42
CA ASP A 143 5.26 -17.39 18.83
C ASP A 143 5.43 -17.58 20.33
N GLN A 144 6.48 -18.29 20.74
CA GLN A 144 6.78 -18.58 22.14
C GLN A 144 6.92 -17.32 23.00
N ASP A 145 7.62 -16.29 22.49
CA ASP A 145 8.01 -15.13 23.30
C ASP A 145 6.96 -14.04 23.35
N ARG A 146 6.16 -13.88 22.28
CA ARG A 146 5.27 -12.75 22.09
C ARG A 146 3.79 -13.12 22.12
N SER A 147 3.39 -14.15 21.36
CA SER A 147 1.97 -14.51 21.26
C SER A 147 1.38 -15.00 22.59
N TRP A 148 2.19 -15.62 23.43
CA TRP A 148 1.79 -16.09 24.76
C TRP A 148 1.88 -15.00 25.85
N LYS A 149 2.23 -13.76 25.50
CA LYS A 149 2.23 -12.58 26.38
C LYS A 149 1.07 -11.64 26.02
N GLU A 150 1.06 -10.43 26.57
CA GLU A 150 -0.03 -9.46 26.36
C GLU A 150 -0.20 -9.05 24.90
N GLU A 151 0.84 -9.10 24.11
CA GLU A 151 0.83 -8.73 22.71
C GLU A 151 0.35 -9.91 21.83
N GLN A 152 -0.75 -9.76 21.12
CA GLN A 152 -1.21 -10.73 20.11
C GLN A 152 -0.44 -10.62 18.79
N GLU A 153 0.81 -10.19 18.84
CA GLU A 153 1.62 -9.86 17.68
C GLU A 153 2.90 -10.68 17.68
N PRO A 154 2.97 -11.74 16.87
CA PRO A 154 4.11 -12.66 16.90
C PRO A 154 5.40 -12.04 16.33
N PHE A 155 5.30 -10.93 15.57
CA PHE A 155 6.43 -10.34 14.86
C PHE A 155 6.92 -9.06 15.51
N SER A 156 8.24 -8.88 15.60
CA SER A 156 8.87 -7.81 16.40
C SER A 156 8.77 -6.42 15.80
N LYS A 157 8.80 -6.30 14.46
CA LYS A 157 8.82 -5.00 13.77
C LYS A 157 7.49 -4.64 13.11
N ASN A 158 6.62 -5.60 12.91
CA ASN A 158 5.34 -5.41 12.23
C ASN A 158 4.21 -5.40 13.25
N THR A 159 4.11 -4.32 14.03
CA THR A 159 3.09 -4.19 15.06
C THR A 159 1.85 -3.48 14.52
N MET A 160 0.66 -3.94 14.94
CA MET A 160 -0.61 -3.30 14.61
C MET A 160 -0.72 -1.86 15.12
N GLY A 161 0.19 -1.44 15.99
CA GLY A 161 0.30 -0.06 16.46
C GLY A 161 0.61 0.97 15.35
N GLN A 162 1.07 0.53 14.18
CA GLN A 162 1.26 1.38 12.99
C GLN A 162 -0.07 1.76 12.30
N TYR A 163 -1.11 0.99 12.57
CA TYR A 163 -2.44 1.13 11.96
C TYR A 163 -3.49 1.56 12.97
N GLU A 164 -4.64 2.00 12.49
CA GLU A 164 -5.77 2.31 13.35
C GLU A 164 -6.29 1.05 14.06
N PRO A 165 -6.87 1.16 15.27
CA PRO A 165 -7.36 0.00 16.03
C PRO A 165 -8.39 -0.85 15.28
N ILE A 166 -9.21 -0.22 14.42
CA ILE A 166 -10.20 -0.92 13.59
C ILE A 166 -9.55 -1.84 12.54
N SER A 167 -8.33 -1.53 12.13
CA SER A 167 -7.59 -2.29 11.11
C SER A 167 -7.28 -3.73 11.55
N ARG A 168 -7.25 -4.02 12.84
CA ARG A 168 -7.15 -5.40 13.34
C ARG A 168 -8.36 -6.23 12.90
N ASN A 169 -9.57 -5.70 13.05
CA ASN A 169 -10.78 -6.39 12.60
C ASN A 169 -10.79 -6.55 11.07
N ASP A 170 -10.34 -5.54 10.33
CA ASP A 170 -10.23 -5.60 8.87
C ASP A 170 -9.33 -6.77 8.44
N LEU A 171 -8.21 -7.00 9.14
CA LEU A 171 -7.32 -8.14 8.92
C LEU A 171 -8.07 -9.48 9.09
N TYR A 172 -8.75 -9.68 10.20
CA TYR A 172 -9.48 -10.91 10.44
C TYR A 172 -10.62 -11.11 9.43
N PHE A 173 -11.38 -10.07 9.11
CA PHE A 173 -12.44 -10.15 8.12
C PHE A 173 -11.93 -10.44 6.70
N TYR A 174 -10.72 -10.02 6.37
CA TYR A 174 -10.07 -10.43 5.13
C TYR A 174 -9.85 -11.95 5.08
N HIS A 175 -9.29 -12.53 6.14
CA HIS A 175 -9.09 -13.97 6.21
C HIS A 175 -10.40 -14.77 6.24
N LEU A 176 -11.46 -14.17 6.77
CA LEU A 176 -12.81 -14.76 6.74
C LEU A 176 -13.50 -14.61 5.36
N GLY A 177 -12.84 -14.01 4.38
CA GLY A 177 -13.40 -13.79 3.04
C GLY A 177 -14.54 -12.78 2.98
N ILE A 178 -14.77 -12.04 4.06
CA ILE A 178 -15.80 -10.98 4.10
C ILE A 178 -15.24 -9.72 3.46
N TYR A 179 -13.98 -9.39 3.76
CA TYR A 179 -13.26 -8.30 3.14
C TYR A 179 -12.29 -8.88 2.11
N THR A 180 -12.65 -8.78 0.84
CA THR A 180 -11.83 -9.21 -0.29
C THR A 180 -10.75 -8.16 -0.62
N SER A 181 -9.86 -8.46 -1.56
CA SER A 181 -8.95 -7.45 -2.13
C SER A 181 -9.72 -6.27 -2.75
N GLU A 182 -10.94 -6.52 -3.25
CA GLU A 182 -11.85 -5.49 -3.75
C GLU A 182 -12.34 -4.55 -2.62
N TYR A 183 -12.63 -5.07 -1.43
CA TYR A 183 -12.98 -4.24 -0.27
C TYR A 183 -11.89 -3.21 0.05
N GLY A 184 -10.63 -3.64 0.04
CA GLY A 184 -9.50 -2.74 0.30
C GLY A 184 -9.37 -1.65 -0.77
N SER A 185 -9.56 -1.99 -2.05
CA SER A 185 -9.55 -1.01 -3.14
C SER A 185 -10.72 -0.03 -3.01
N VAL A 186 -11.93 -0.52 -2.72
CA VAL A 186 -13.11 0.34 -2.51
C VAL A 186 -12.90 1.30 -1.34
N LYS A 187 -12.29 0.86 -0.24
CA LYS A 187 -11.98 1.73 0.91
C LYS A 187 -10.95 2.80 0.56
N SER A 188 -9.90 2.43 -0.17
CA SER A 188 -8.90 3.37 -0.68
C SER A 188 -9.52 4.40 -1.64
N ASP A 189 -10.40 3.96 -2.52
CA ASP A 189 -11.13 4.83 -3.45
C ASP A 189 -12.05 5.81 -2.73
N ILE A 190 -12.76 5.37 -1.68
CA ILE A 190 -13.59 6.24 -0.84
C ILE A 190 -12.75 7.35 -0.21
N ASP A 191 -11.58 7.03 0.34
CA ASP A 191 -10.68 8.02 0.93
C ASP A 191 -10.18 9.02 -0.12
N SER A 192 -9.80 8.54 -1.30
CA SER A 192 -9.31 9.39 -2.40
C SER A 192 -10.41 10.29 -2.98
N LEU A 193 -11.61 9.72 -3.20
CA LEU A 193 -12.78 10.45 -3.69
C LEU A 193 -13.24 11.51 -2.69
N SER A 194 -13.27 11.18 -1.39
CA SER A 194 -13.64 12.13 -0.35
C SER A 194 -12.71 13.35 -0.31
N LYS A 195 -11.39 13.12 -0.42
CA LYS A 195 -10.41 14.22 -0.54
C LYS A 195 -10.62 15.04 -1.81
N LYS A 196 -10.85 14.37 -2.94
CA LYS A 196 -11.09 15.03 -4.22
C LYS A 196 -12.34 15.90 -4.18
N ILE A 197 -13.44 15.39 -3.62
CA ILE A 197 -14.69 16.14 -3.46
C ILE A 197 -14.46 17.36 -2.56
N GLY A 198 -13.78 17.20 -1.40
CA GLY A 198 -13.48 18.31 -0.50
C GLY A 198 -12.65 19.42 -1.17
N ASN A 199 -11.66 19.06 -1.98
CA ASN A 199 -10.88 20.03 -2.74
C ASN A 199 -11.76 20.76 -3.78
N GLN A 200 -12.59 20.03 -4.52
CA GLN A 200 -13.50 20.59 -5.52
C GLN A 200 -14.57 21.49 -4.90
N GLU A 201 -15.11 21.14 -3.73
CA GLU A 201 -16.05 22.00 -2.98
C GLU A 201 -15.39 23.30 -2.50
N SER A 202 -14.14 23.21 -2.05
CA SER A 202 -13.36 24.41 -1.68
C SER A 202 -13.08 25.31 -2.88
N GLU A 203 -12.81 24.73 -4.03
CA GLU A 203 -12.61 25.45 -5.30
C GLU A 203 -13.92 26.11 -5.78
N LEU A 204 -15.03 25.37 -5.74
CA LEU A 204 -16.36 25.89 -6.06
C LEU A 204 -16.72 27.12 -5.21
N THR A 205 -16.46 27.04 -3.90
CA THR A 205 -16.70 28.17 -3.00
C THR A 205 -15.90 29.42 -3.39
N LYS A 206 -14.67 29.26 -3.88
CA LYS A 206 -13.87 30.38 -4.38
C LYS A 206 -14.47 30.98 -5.65
N PHE A 207 -14.85 30.15 -6.60
CA PHE A 207 -15.49 30.61 -7.84
C PHE A 207 -16.82 31.32 -7.58
N ASP A 208 -17.65 30.81 -6.68
CA ASP A 208 -18.90 31.45 -6.28
C ASP A 208 -18.67 32.84 -5.65
N LEU A 209 -17.64 32.97 -4.82
CA LEU A 209 -17.26 34.26 -4.23
C LEU A 209 -16.76 35.24 -5.28
N GLU A 210 -15.95 34.79 -6.22
CA GLU A 210 -15.45 35.62 -7.34
C GLU A 210 -16.60 36.04 -8.26
N TYR A 211 -17.46 35.08 -8.64
CA TYR A 211 -18.66 35.37 -9.43
C TYR A 211 -19.55 36.42 -8.77
N SER A 212 -19.79 36.28 -7.47
CA SER A 212 -20.63 37.24 -6.71
C SER A 212 -20.03 38.65 -6.67
N LYS A 213 -18.68 38.76 -6.59
CA LYS A 213 -17.98 40.06 -6.63
C LYS A 213 -18.08 40.70 -8.00
N ILE A 214 -17.80 39.93 -9.06
CA ILE A 214 -17.87 40.42 -10.44
C ILE A 214 -19.31 40.82 -10.80
N LYS A 215 -20.29 40.01 -10.38
CA LYS A 215 -21.71 40.31 -10.61
C LYS A 215 -22.14 41.63 -9.92
N LYS A 216 -21.71 41.90 -8.68
CA LYS A 216 -21.97 43.16 -8.02
C LYS A 216 -21.39 44.35 -8.77
N ILE A 217 -20.18 44.23 -9.35
CA ILE A 217 -19.56 45.24 -10.18
C ILE A 217 -20.39 45.45 -11.46
N PHE A 218 -20.75 44.35 -12.13
CA PHE A 218 -21.55 44.37 -13.35
C PHE A 218 -22.93 45.00 -13.17
N ASP A 219 -23.61 44.74 -12.06
CA ASP A 219 -24.95 45.26 -11.74
C ASP A 219 -24.91 46.74 -11.37
N ASN A 220 -23.77 47.26 -10.89
CA ASN A 220 -23.58 48.66 -10.54
C ASN A 220 -23.19 49.56 -11.73
N GLU A 221 -22.83 48.97 -12.89
CA GLU A 221 -22.50 49.70 -14.09
C GLU A 221 -23.78 50.18 -14.80
N LEU A 222 -23.96 51.52 -14.95
CA LEU A 222 -25.12 52.15 -15.58
C LEU A 222 -25.34 51.70 -17.03
N ILE A 223 -26.59 51.38 -17.39
CA ILE A 223 -27.01 51.05 -18.77
C ILE A 223 -27.05 52.35 -19.56
N ILE A 224 -26.17 52.52 -20.53
CA ILE A 224 -26.25 53.61 -21.49
C ILE A 224 -27.11 53.15 -22.66
N THR A 225 -28.32 53.68 -22.75
CA THR A 225 -29.26 53.46 -23.87
C THR A 225 -29.28 54.71 -24.69
N ASP A 226 -28.47 54.83 -25.68
CA ASP A 226 -28.73 55.46 -26.99
C ASP A 226 -27.45 55.89 -27.72
N THR A 227 -27.04 55.15 -28.73
CA THR A 227 -26.08 55.69 -29.72
C THR A 227 -25.97 54.76 -30.92
N LYS A 228 -26.94 54.83 -31.83
CA LYS A 228 -26.87 54.04 -33.08
C LYS A 228 -25.69 54.41 -34.00
N GLU A 229 -25.22 55.63 -33.97
CA GLU A 229 -24.06 56.06 -34.76
C GLU A 229 -22.70 55.69 -34.14
N LEU A 230 -22.59 55.78 -32.86
CA LEU A 230 -21.44 55.29 -32.09
C LEU A 230 -21.32 53.74 -32.17
N GLU A 231 -22.44 53.02 -32.22
CA GLU A 231 -22.48 51.57 -32.25
C GLU A 231 -21.76 50.93 -33.46
N SER A 232 -21.80 51.58 -34.66
CA SER A 232 -21.12 51.04 -35.83
C SER A 232 -19.59 51.21 -35.78
N ILE A 233 -19.11 52.34 -35.29
CA ILE A 233 -17.68 52.61 -35.08
C ILE A 233 -17.16 51.76 -33.91
N TYR A 234 -17.95 51.67 -32.87
CA TYR A 234 -17.61 50.85 -31.69
C TYR A 234 -17.67 49.34 -31.96
N ARG A 235 -18.62 48.86 -32.79
CA ARG A 235 -18.66 47.44 -33.20
C ARG A 235 -17.41 47.06 -33.98
N SER A 236 -16.92 47.90 -34.88
CA SER A 236 -15.69 47.64 -35.62
C SER A 236 -14.48 47.55 -34.67
N LYS A 237 -14.31 48.56 -33.83
CA LYS A 237 -13.20 48.61 -32.84
C LYS A 237 -13.35 47.56 -31.76
N SER A 238 -14.57 47.28 -31.27
CA SER A 238 -14.86 46.21 -30.32
C SER A 238 -14.55 44.82 -30.88
N ASN A 239 -14.86 44.60 -32.18
CA ASN A 239 -14.53 43.32 -32.83
C ASN A 239 -13.02 43.15 -32.98
N GLU A 240 -12.29 44.22 -33.26
CA GLU A 240 -10.84 44.23 -33.33
C GLU A 240 -10.21 43.90 -31.97
N ILE A 241 -10.67 44.56 -30.90
CA ILE A 241 -10.21 44.31 -29.51
C ILE A 241 -10.55 42.87 -29.09
N ASN A 242 -11.79 42.39 -29.36
CA ASN A 242 -12.18 41.03 -29.05
C ASN A 242 -11.34 39.98 -29.79
N ALA A 243 -11.01 40.23 -31.07
CA ALA A 243 -10.15 39.35 -31.85
C ALA A 243 -8.72 39.29 -31.25
N LEU A 244 -8.19 40.45 -30.84
CA LEU A 244 -6.87 40.53 -30.20
C LEU A 244 -6.87 39.84 -28.84
N MET A 245 -7.91 40.04 -28.03
CA MET A 245 -8.06 39.33 -26.73
C MET A 245 -8.18 37.81 -26.89
N HIS A 246 -8.97 37.36 -27.88
CA HIS A 246 -9.09 35.93 -28.17
C HIS A 246 -7.74 35.34 -28.58
N LYS A 247 -6.98 36.04 -29.39
CA LYS A 247 -5.66 35.63 -29.83
C LYS A 247 -4.65 35.61 -28.66
N GLN A 248 -4.71 36.61 -27.79
CA GLN A 248 -3.89 36.64 -26.57
C GLN A 248 -4.22 35.47 -25.64
N ASN A 249 -5.50 35.15 -25.42
CA ASN A 249 -5.92 34.01 -24.63
C ASN A 249 -5.44 32.67 -25.20
N GLN A 250 -5.52 32.50 -26.55
CA GLN A 250 -4.98 31.30 -27.21
C GLN A 250 -3.48 31.16 -27.01
N LEU A 251 -2.71 32.22 -27.17
CA LEU A 251 -1.26 32.20 -26.96
C LEU A 251 -0.93 31.93 -25.48
N THR A 252 -1.70 32.46 -24.53
CA THR A 252 -1.53 32.20 -23.10
C THR A 252 -1.78 30.73 -22.76
N GLN A 253 -2.77 30.13 -23.40
CA GLN A 253 -3.06 28.70 -23.22
C GLN A 253 -1.95 27.82 -23.80
N GLN A 254 -1.43 28.17 -24.97
CA GLN A 254 -0.28 27.49 -25.58
C GLN A 254 0.98 27.63 -24.72
N LEU A 255 1.23 28.81 -24.16
CA LEU A 255 2.33 29.06 -23.24
C LEU A 255 2.26 28.14 -22.01
N PHE A 256 1.08 27.99 -21.41
CA PHE A 256 0.86 27.13 -20.27
C PHE A 256 1.17 25.67 -20.59
N GLU A 257 0.75 25.19 -21.76
CA GLU A 257 0.97 23.78 -22.13
C GLU A 257 2.47 23.49 -22.41
N LEU A 258 3.16 24.41 -23.09
CA LEU A 258 4.60 24.28 -23.35
C LEU A 258 5.43 24.35 -22.05
N ASP A 259 5.07 25.24 -21.14
CA ASP A 259 5.77 25.36 -19.84
C ASP A 259 5.57 24.10 -18.97
N LYS A 260 4.40 23.48 -19.04
CA LYS A 260 4.13 22.18 -18.40
C LYS A 260 4.99 21.07 -18.99
N GLN A 261 5.12 20.99 -20.31
CA GLN A 261 5.96 20.00 -20.99
C GLN A 261 7.44 20.19 -20.61
N ARG A 262 7.94 21.42 -20.68
CA ARG A 262 9.31 21.78 -20.26
C ARG A 262 9.57 21.40 -18.80
N THR A 263 8.63 21.69 -17.90
CA THR A 263 8.74 21.33 -16.48
C THR A 263 8.80 19.82 -16.29
N SER A 264 8.03 19.05 -17.07
CA SER A 264 8.07 17.58 -17.06
C SER A 264 9.46 17.06 -17.44
N CYS A 265 10.06 17.57 -18.52
CA CYS A 265 11.43 17.19 -18.93
C CYS A 265 12.45 17.48 -17.81
N LEU A 266 12.38 18.65 -17.18
CA LEU A 266 13.29 19.03 -16.09
C LEU A 266 13.12 18.16 -14.84
N LEU A 267 11.90 17.74 -14.53
CA LEU A 267 11.62 16.82 -13.41
C LEU A 267 12.16 15.42 -13.69
N GLN A 268 12.04 14.93 -14.94
CA GLN A 268 12.63 13.66 -15.35
C GLN A 268 14.16 13.69 -15.23
N ILE A 269 14.81 14.73 -15.75
CA ILE A 269 16.27 14.93 -15.59
C ILE A 269 16.69 14.89 -14.11
N LYS A 270 15.92 15.58 -13.25
CA LYS A 270 16.19 15.59 -11.79
C LYS A 270 16.01 14.20 -11.16
N SER A 271 15.01 13.44 -11.61
CA SER A 271 14.78 12.06 -11.16
C SER A 271 15.92 11.14 -11.61
N ASN A 272 16.31 11.23 -12.88
CA ASN A 272 17.38 10.46 -13.50
C ASN A 272 18.74 10.74 -12.80
N LYS A 273 19.04 12.00 -12.45
CA LYS A 273 20.24 12.35 -11.66
C LYS A 273 20.24 11.65 -10.31
N LYS A 274 19.10 11.61 -9.59
CA LYS A 274 19.00 10.89 -8.32
C LYS A 274 19.24 9.38 -8.47
N ILE A 275 18.83 8.80 -9.60
CA ILE A 275 19.09 7.37 -9.91
C ILE A 275 20.58 7.16 -10.13
N ILE A 276 21.23 8.00 -10.93
CA ILE A 276 22.69 7.96 -11.15
C ILE A 276 23.46 8.07 -9.84
N ASP A 277 23.08 9.02 -8.98
CA ASP A 277 23.73 9.22 -7.67
C ASP A 277 23.57 7.97 -6.78
N LYS A 278 22.39 7.33 -6.78
CA LYS A 278 22.17 6.07 -6.07
C LYS A 278 23.04 4.93 -6.61
N ILE A 279 23.15 4.80 -7.93
CA ILE A 279 24.01 3.79 -8.56
C ILE A 279 25.47 4.03 -8.16
N LYS A 280 25.93 5.30 -8.16
CA LYS A 280 27.28 5.68 -7.76
C LYS A 280 27.57 5.45 -6.27
N GLN A 281 26.59 5.68 -5.39
CA GLN A 281 26.72 5.49 -3.94
C GLN A 281 26.70 4.00 -3.53
N ASN A 282 26.08 3.13 -4.32
CA ASN A 282 26.01 1.70 -4.05
C ASN A 282 27.26 0.92 -4.52
N ARG A 283 28.34 1.60 -4.92
CA ARG A 283 29.62 0.97 -5.18
C ARG A 283 30.23 0.48 -3.86
N ASN A 284 30.22 -0.83 -3.67
CA ASN A 284 30.91 -1.46 -2.55
C ASN A 284 32.41 -1.59 -2.93
N PRO A 285 33.36 -1.11 -2.13
CA PRO A 285 34.78 -1.17 -2.47
C PRO A 285 35.41 -2.57 -2.34
N ASP A 286 34.70 -3.54 -1.75
CA ASP A 286 35.26 -4.88 -1.54
C ASP A 286 34.97 -5.79 -2.73
N SER A 287 36.03 -6.20 -3.42
CA SER A 287 35.98 -7.15 -4.54
C SER A 287 35.50 -8.53 -4.07
N LEU A 288 34.32 -8.97 -4.53
CA LEU A 288 33.82 -10.32 -4.34
C LEU A 288 34.39 -11.21 -5.46
N VAL A 289 35.53 -11.82 -5.20
CA VAL A 289 36.09 -12.87 -6.08
C VAL A 289 35.45 -14.19 -5.69
N VAL A 290 34.73 -14.79 -6.62
CA VAL A 290 34.12 -16.12 -6.48
C VAL A 290 34.91 -17.11 -7.33
N GLN A 291 35.36 -18.18 -6.70
CA GLN A 291 36.11 -19.23 -7.36
C GLN A 291 35.17 -20.30 -7.92
N CYS A 292 35.32 -20.68 -9.17
CA CYS A 292 34.54 -21.73 -9.79
C CYS A 292 34.83 -23.07 -9.09
N PRO A 293 33.82 -23.80 -8.59
CA PRO A 293 34.02 -25.06 -7.89
C PRO A 293 34.53 -26.20 -8.79
N ASN A 294 34.47 -26.04 -10.12
CA ASN A 294 34.90 -27.09 -11.08
C ASN A 294 36.30 -26.84 -11.69
N CYS A 295 36.68 -25.56 -11.93
CA CYS A 295 37.94 -25.27 -12.63
C CYS A 295 38.87 -24.36 -11.80
N ASN A 296 38.49 -23.96 -10.59
CA ASN A 296 39.22 -23.04 -9.70
C ASN A 296 39.55 -21.66 -10.30
N GLU A 297 38.93 -21.30 -11.41
CA GLU A 297 39.12 -19.99 -12.03
C GLU A 297 38.42 -18.92 -11.20
N GLU A 298 39.10 -17.82 -10.95
CA GLU A 298 38.58 -16.71 -10.16
C GLU A 298 37.77 -15.76 -11.04
N PHE A 299 36.52 -15.51 -10.67
CA PHE A 299 35.63 -14.58 -11.35
C PHE A 299 35.39 -13.37 -10.45
N ASP A 300 35.71 -12.22 -10.97
CA ASP A 300 35.33 -10.96 -10.33
C ASP A 300 33.86 -10.63 -10.64
N VAL A 301 32.99 -10.98 -9.71
CA VAL A 301 31.54 -10.72 -9.82
C VAL A 301 31.24 -9.22 -9.78
N GLN A 302 32.13 -8.44 -9.19
CA GLN A 302 31.99 -7.00 -9.06
C GLN A 302 32.24 -6.29 -10.39
N LEU A 303 33.19 -6.79 -11.20
CA LEU A 303 33.46 -6.26 -12.53
C LEU A 303 32.22 -6.32 -13.43
N LYS A 304 31.45 -7.42 -13.39
CA LYS A 304 30.21 -7.57 -14.14
C LYS A 304 29.15 -6.56 -13.67
N ASN A 305 28.99 -6.39 -12.36
CA ASN A 305 28.06 -5.44 -11.78
C ASN A 305 28.46 -3.99 -12.06
N ASP A 306 29.77 -3.69 -12.01
CA ASP A 306 30.30 -2.38 -12.37
C ASP A 306 30.10 -2.06 -13.85
N VAL A 307 30.27 -3.01 -14.74
CA VAL A 307 29.99 -2.84 -16.19
C VAL A 307 28.51 -2.59 -16.42
N VAL A 308 27.61 -3.36 -15.79
CA VAL A 308 26.15 -3.16 -15.90
C VAL A 308 25.74 -1.80 -15.34
N ASN A 309 26.33 -1.40 -14.20
CA ASN A 309 26.06 -0.11 -13.58
C ASN A 309 26.57 1.06 -14.43
N LEU A 310 27.76 0.94 -15.01
CA LEU A 310 28.31 1.94 -15.93
C LEU A 310 27.48 2.06 -17.20
N TYR A 311 27.05 0.92 -17.79
CA TYR A 311 26.16 0.92 -18.94
C TYR A 311 24.83 1.62 -18.63
N SER A 312 24.23 1.32 -17.47
CA SER A 312 23.00 1.95 -17.02
C SER A 312 23.15 3.46 -16.84
N ILE A 313 24.29 3.93 -16.28
CA ILE A 313 24.60 5.35 -16.16
C ILE A 313 24.68 6.01 -17.54
N VAL A 314 25.40 5.39 -18.48
CA VAL A 314 25.57 5.95 -19.84
C VAL A 314 24.23 6.06 -20.57
N VAL A 315 23.36 5.07 -20.43
CA VAL A 315 22.00 5.10 -21.02
C VAL A 315 21.18 6.24 -20.43
N ILE A 316 21.18 6.40 -19.10
CA ILE A 316 20.43 7.46 -18.42
C ILE A 316 21.03 8.85 -18.75
N GLU A 317 22.35 8.96 -18.85
CA GLU A 317 23.00 10.21 -19.25
C GLU A 317 22.62 10.62 -20.67
N LYS A 318 22.59 9.66 -21.61
CA LYS A 318 22.14 9.91 -22.99
C LYS A 318 20.66 10.34 -23.07
N GLU A 319 19.80 9.71 -22.25
CA GLU A 319 18.41 10.14 -22.11
C GLU A 319 18.32 11.56 -21.55
N ASN A 320 19.11 11.90 -20.56
CA ASN A 320 19.17 13.25 -19.99
C ASN A 320 19.65 14.30 -21.01
N GLU A 321 20.57 13.96 -21.89
CA GLU A 321 20.98 14.84 -22.99
C GLU A 321 19.83 15.12 -23.96
N SER A 322 19.09 14.07 -24.34
CA SER A 322 17.90 14.21 -25.19
C SER A 322 16.82 15.08 -24.53
N LEU A 323 16.51 14.82 -23.27
CA LEU A 323 15.54 15.62 -22.50
C LEU A 323 15.98 17.08 -22.33
N LYS A 324 17.28 17.31 -22.20
CA LYS A 324 17.85 18.66 -22.11
C LYS A 324 17.67 19.44 -23.43
N LEU A 325 17.97 18.79 -24.55
CA LEU A 325 17.75 19.39 -25.87
C LEU A 325 16.26 19.72 -26.10
N GLU A 326 15.36 18.81 -25.73
CA GLU A 326 13.93 19.04 -25.81
C GLU A 326 13.48 20.21 -24.92
N ALA A 327 13.97 20.28 -23.67
CA ALA A 327 13.68 21.40 -22.78
C ALA A 327 14.21 22.75 -23.31
N GLU A 328 15.36 22.76 -23.98
CA GLU A 328 15.93 23.95 -24.63
C GLU A 328 15.10 24.38 -25.85
N GLN A 329 14.62 23.43 -26.65
CA GLN A 329 13.72 23.72 -27.78
C GLN A 329 12.39 24.32 -27.31
N LEU A 330 11.81 23.72 -26.27
CA LEU A 330 10.59 24.23 -25.64
C LEU A 330 10.79 25.65 -25.07
N GLU A 331 11.94 25.93 -24.48
CA GLU A 331 12.26 27.28 -23.98
C GLU A 331 12.27 28.32 -25.12
N VAL A 332 12.85 27.99 -26.28
CA VAL A 332 12.85 28.87 -27.43
C VAL A 332 11.42 29.16 -27.94
N GLU A 333 10.56 28.14 -27.96
CA GLU A 333 9.15 28.30 -28.32
C GLU A 333 8.38 29.14 -27.31
N ILE A 334 8.61 28.90 -26.01
CA ILE A 334 8.07 29.67 -24.89
C ILE A 334 8.42 31.17 -25.06
N GLN A 335 9.68 31.48 -25.38
CA GLN A 335 10.12 32.86 -25.54
C GLN A 335 9.44 33.53 -26.75
N LYS A 336 9.26 32.79 -27.87
CA LYS A 336 8.52 33.32 -29.05
C LYS A 336 7.07 33.64 -28.71
N ILE A 337 6.40 32.76 -27.98
CA ILE A 337 5.01 32.98 -27.57
C ILE A 337 4.90 34.16 -26.58
N LYS A 338 5.83 34.25 -25.61
CA LYS A 338 5.90 35.41 -24.71
C LYS A 338 6.03 36.72 -25.45
N GLN A 339 6.88 36.73 -26.47
CA GLN A 339 7.05 37.92 -27.33
C GLN A 339 5.74 38.23 -28.07
N GLY A 340 5.07 37.23 -28.66
CA GLY A 340 3.77 37.42 -29.32
C GLY A 340 2.67 37.92 -28.38
N ILE A 341 2.64 37.48 -27.13
CA ILE A 341 1.71 37.98 -26.11
C ILE A 341 2.00 39.45 -25.79
N ASN A 342 3.29 39.82 -25.67
CA ASN A 342 3.69 41.20 -25.42
C ASN A 342 3.33 42.13 -26.60
N ASP A 343 3.54 41.68 -27.85
CA ASP A 343 3.18 42.44 -29.05
C ASP A 343 1.66 42.65 -29.14
N LEU A 344 0.86 41.64 -28.80
CA LEU A 344 -0.59 41.76 -28.70
C LEU A 344 -1.02 42.70 -27.57
N ALA A 345 -0.31 42.71 -26.44
CA ALA A 345 -0.59 43.67 -25.37
C ALA A 345 -0.34 45.11 -25.79
N ILE A 346 0.70 45.35 -26.60
CA ILE A 346 0.99 46.67 -27.18
C ILE A 346 -0.12 47.08 -28.18
N GLN A 347 -0.55 46.15 -29.04
CA GLN A 347 -1.64 46.40 -30.00
C GLN A 347 -2.98 46.66 -29.30
N LEU A 348 -3.28 45.91 -28.24
CA LEU A 348 -4.47 46.14 -27.40
C LEU A 348 -4.42 47.50 -26.73
N LYS A 349 -3.26 47.91 -26.25
CA LYS A 349 -3.05 49.23 -25.67
C LYS A 349 -3.27 50.35 -26.73
N SER A 350 -2.70 50.20 -27.91
CA SER A 350 -2.88 51.15 -29.01
C SER A 350 -4.34 51.25 -29.46
N ALA A 351 -5.03 50.11 -29.63
CA ALA A 351 -6.45 50.06 -29.97
C ALA A 351 -7.34 50.71 -28.90
N ASN A 352 -6.96 50.56 -27.62
CA ASN A 352 -7.62 51.26 -26.52
C ASN A 352 -7.34 52.78 -26.50
N ASP A 353 -6.10 53.19 -26.76
CA ASP A 353 -5.70 54.60 -26.79
C ASP A 353 -6.39 55.37 -27.94
N GLU A 354 -6.56 54.75 -29.09
CA GLU A 354 -7.34 55.34 -30.23
C GLU A 354 -8.83 55.43 -29.95
N ALA A 355 -9.39 54.51 -29.16
CA ALA A 355 -10.77 54.53 -28.72
C ALA A 355 -11.04 55.63 -27.64
N ASN A 356 -10.00 56.15 -26.98
CA ASN A 356 -10.04 57.09 -25.89
C ASN A 356 -10.46 58.53 -26.28
N SER A 357 -10.69 58.87 -27.55
CA SER A 357 -11.20 60.17 -27.96
C SER A 357 -12.69 60.43 -27.62
N SER A 358 -13.42 59.37 -27.14
CA SER A 358 -14.82 59.47 -26.62
C SER A 358 -14.93 58.72 -25.28
N ARG A 359 -14.25 59.20 -24.33
CA ARG A 359 -13.63 58.47 -23.21
C ARG A 359 -14.55 57.80 -22.17
N THR A 360 -15.66 58.32 -21.84
CA THR A 360 -16.39 57.87 -20.62
C THR A 360 -17.39 56.74 -20.87
N ASP A 361 -18.05 56.70 -22.00
CA ASP A 361 -19.11 55.72 -22.27
C ASP A 361 -18.59 54.45 -22.90
N TYR A 362 -17.46 54.57 -23.65
CA TYR A 362 -16.80 53.41 -24.25
C TYR A 362 -16.06 52.54 -23.21
N GLU A 363 -15.37 53.16 -22.25
CA GLU A 363 -14.73 52.43 -21.15
C GLU A 363 -15.78 51.63 -20.34
N LYS A 364 -16.93 52.20 -20.05
CA LYS A 364 -18.04 51.51 -19.39
C LYS A 364 -18.61 50.38 -20.24
N TYR A 365 -18.77 50.58 -21.56
CA TYR A 365 -19.27 49.54 -22.47
C TYR A 365 -18.30 48.35 -22.58
N VAL A 366 -16.99 48.62 -22.80
CA VAL A 366 -15.96 47.59 -22.90
C VAL A 366 -15.81 46.83 -21.57
N THR A 367 -15.80 47.56 -20.47
CA THR A 367 -15.75 46.98 -19.13
C THR A 367 -16.97 46.09 -18.86
N ARG A 368 -18.18 46.57 -19.18
CA ARG A 368 -19.40 45.80 -19.03
C ARG A 368 -19.42 44.55 -19.89
N LYS A 369 -18.98 44.62 -21.14
CA LYS A 369 -18.89 43.48 -22.07
C LYS A 369 -17.82 42.47 -21.62
N ALA A 370 -16.68 42.94 -21.12
CA ALA A 370 -15.65 42.11 -20.55
C ALA A 370 -16.15 41.40 -19.27
N LEU A 371 -16.85 42.14 -18.40
CA LEU A 371 -17.47 41.58 -17.19
C LEU A 371 -18.54 40.53 -17.53
N SER A 372 -19.40 40.80 -18.55
CA SER A 372 -20.37 39.80 -19.03
C SER A 372 -19.69 38.52 -19.50
N SER A 373 -18.66 38.65 -20.35
CA SER A 373 -17.90 37.49 -20.85
C SER A 373 -17.21 36.71 -19.71
N LEU A 374 -16.70 37.41 -18.71
CA LEU A 374 -16.12 36.81 -17.51
C LEU A 374 -17.17 36.07 -16.66
N LEU A 375 -18.34 36.68 -16.50
CA LEU A 375 -19.46 36.05 -15.77
C LEU A 375 -19.91 34.76 -16.47
N ASP A 376 -20.07 34.82 -17.80
CA ASP A 376 -20.45 33.64 -18.60
C ASP A 376 -19.42 32.51 -18.47
N LYS A 377 -18.14 32.86 -18.56
CA LYS A 377 -17.05 31.91 -18.40
C LYS A 377 -17.04 31.29 -17.00
N GLN A 378 -17.15 32.11 -15.97
CA GLN A 378 -17.20 31.59 -14.57
C GLN A 378 -18.44 30.74 -14.32
N LEU A 379 -19.59 31.10 -14.91
CA LEU A 379 -20.80 30.31 -14.79
C LEU A 379 -20.64 28.90 -15.40
N LEU A 380 -19.94 28.83 -16.55
CA LEU A 380 -19.59 27.54 -17.17
C LEU A 380 -18.64 26.72 -16.28
N GLU A 381 -17.61 27.35 -15.73
CA GLU A 381 -16.66 26.67 -14.82
C GLU A 381 -17.35 26.17 -13.53
N ILE A 382 -18.24 26.97 -12.95
CA ILE A 382 -19.08 26.59 -11.79
C ILE A 382 -19.99 25.40 -12.16
N GLY A 383 -20.63 25.45 -13.33
CA GLY A 383 -21.49 24.38 -13.84
C GLY A 383 -20.72 23.05 -14.02
N ASP A 384 -19.57 23.13 -14.66
CA ASP A 384 -18.69 21.97 -14.86
C ASP A 384 -18.20 21.37 -13.56
N LEU A 385 -17.78 22.22 -12.62
CA LEU A 385 -17.30 21.78 -11.33
C LEU A 385 -18.41 21.15 -10.48
N THR A 386 -19.60 21.77 -10.51
CA THR A 386 -20.80 21.24 -9.84
C THR A 386 -21.20 19.86 -10.38
N SER A 387 -21.14 19.68 -11.70
CA SER A 387 -21.40 18.41 -12.37
C SER A 387 -20.38 17.33 -11.95
N LYS A 388 -19.09 17.68 -11.90
CA LYS A 388 -18.02 16.78 -11.45
C LYS A 388 -18.18 16.38 -9.99
N ILE A 389 -18.54 17.33 -9.11
CA ILE A 389 -18.81 17.07 -7.69
C ILE A 389 -19.99 16.11 -7.54
N SER A 390 -21.10 16.36 -8.27
CA SER A 390 -22.28 15.52 -8.25
C SER A 390 -21.98 14.08 -8.69
N SER A 391 -21.26 13.93 -9.81
CA SER A 391 -20.83 12.62 -10.30
C SER A 391 -19.93 11.89 -9.31
N ASN A 392 -18.94 12.57 -8.75
CA ASN A 392 -18.05 11.98 -7.75
C ASN A 392 -18.82 11.58 -6.46
N LYS A 393 -19.79 12.39 -6.02
CA LYS A 393 -20.66 12.05 -4.87
C LYS A 393 -21.52 10.81 -5.15
N ALA A 394 -22.07 10.67 -6.34
CA ALA A 394 -22.85 9.47 -6.72
C ALA A 394 -21.97 8.20 -6.70
N ILE A 395 -20.75 8.29 -7.22
CA ILE A 395 -19.78 7.18 -7.15
C ILE A 395 -19.42 6.86 -5.70
N LEU A 396 -19.20 7.88 -4.88
CA LEU A 396 -18.88 7.73 -3.46
C LEU A 396 -20.01 7.01 -2.70
N GLU A 397 -21.25 7.40 -2.91
CA GLU A 397 -22.42 6.76 -2.27
C GLU A 397 -22.60 5.31 -2.72
N ASN A 398 -22.39 5.00 -4.00
CA ASN A 398 -22.39 3.62 -4.49
C ASN A 398 -21.31 2.76 -3.80
N LYS A 399 -20.10 3.31 -3.63
CA LYS A 399 -19.01 2.62 -2.92
C LYS A 399 -19.30 2.45 -1.44
N LYS A 400 -19.90 3.43 -0.77
CA LYS A 400 -20.32 3.32 0.63
C LYS A 400 -21.42 2.29 0.81
N SER A 401 -22.40 2.23 -0.10
CA SER A 401 -23.48 1.25 -0.03
C SER A 401 -22.98 -0.21 -0.10
N TYR A 402 -21.91 -0.44 -0.85
CA TYR A 402 -21.21 -1.73 -0.87
C TYR A 402 -20.68 -2.12 0.53
N LEU A 403 -20.06 -1.16 1.25
CA LEU A 403 -19.57 -1.42 2.60
C LEU A 403 -20.70 -1.72 3.60
N VAL A 404 -21.84 -1.06 3.45
CA VAL A 404 -23.01 -1.30 4.31
C VAL A 404 -23.55 -2.73 4.15
N LYS A 405 -23.57 -3.26 2.93
CA LYS A 405 -24.00 -4.64 2.65
C LYS A 405 -23.12 -5.71 3.32
N LEU A 406 -21.86 -5.37 3.60
CA LEU A 406 -20.95 -6.27 4.30
C LEU A 406 -21.17 -6.29 5.82
N LYS A 407 -21.85 -5.30 6.38
CA LYS A 407 -22.04 -5.17 7.83
C LYS A 407 -22.74 -6.38 8.45
N GLU A 408 -23.80 -6.86 7.83
CA GLU A 408 -24.53 -8.04 8.30
C GLU A 408 -23.63 -9.29 8.34
N LYS A 409 -22.82 -9.49 7.30
CA LYS A 409 -21.86 -10.60 7.26
C LYS A 409 -20.82 -10.49 8.36
N THR A 410 -20.33 -9.27 8.63
CA THR A 410 -19.36 -9.03 9.71
C THR A 410 -19.96 -9.29 11.08
N ASP A 411 -21.20 -8.87 11.31
CA ASP A 411 -21.87 -9.08 12.59
C ASP A 411 -22.19 -10.56 12.83
N ASN A 412 -22.62 -11.29 11.80
CA ASN A 412 -22.81 -12.74 11.86
C ASN A 412 -21.49 -13.48 12.17
N ALA A 413 -20.39 -13.08 11.53
CA ALA A 413 -19.08 -13.69 11.79
C ALA A 413 -18.58 -13.41 13.20
N LYS A 414 -18.76 -12.19 13.72
CA LYS A 414 -18.41 -11.84 15.11
C LYS A 414 -19.21 -12.66 16.11
N THR A 415 -20.51 -12.78 15.92
CA THR A 415 -21.40 -13.55 16.79
C THR A 415 -20.97 -15.01 16.82
N PHE A 416 -20.70 -15.59 15.64
CA PHE A 416 -20.23 -16.97 15.56
C PHE A 416 -18.85 -17.15 16.23
N PHE A 417 -17.92 -16.24 15.95
CA PHE A 417 -16.60 -16.26 16.59
C PHE A 417 -16.72 -16.22 18.12
N CYS A 418 -17.52 -15.30 18.67
CA CYS A 418 -17.70 -15.18 20.12
C CYS A 418 -18.31 -16.46 20.73
N SER A 419 -19.24 -17.11 20.01
CA SER A 419 -19.79 -18.39 20.42
C SER A 419 -18.73 -19.51 20.47
N GLU A 420 -17.91 -19.65 19.42
CA GLU A 420 -16.84 -20.65 19.38
C GLU A 420 -15.73 -20.32 20.40
N TYR A 421 -15.38 -19.04 20.56
CA TYR A 421 -14.41 -18.62 21.54
C TYR A 421 -14.83 -19.03 22.97
N THR A 422 -16.10 -18.80 23.30
CA THR A 422 -16.70 -19.22 24.57
C THR A 422 -16.60 -20.74 24.76
N LYS A 423 -16.89 -21.54 23.74
CA LYS A 423 -16.78 -23.01 23.80
C LYS A 423 -15.33 -23.46 24.08
N TYR A 424 -14.36 -22.89 23.34
CA TYR A 424 -12.95 -23.23 23.56
C TYR A 424 -12.42 -22.78 24.92
N LEU A 425 -12.88 -21.65 25.45
CA LEU A 425 -12.54 -21.23 26.80
C LEU A 425 -12.98 -22.27 27.82
N TYR A 426 -14.22 -22.77 27.73
CA TYR A 426 -14.72 -23.82 28.62
C TYR A 426 -13.96 -25.14 28.43
N SER A 427 -13.70 -25.58 27.19
CA SER A 427 -12.96 -26.83 26.94
C SER A 427 -11.54 -26.78 27.49
N LEU A 428 -10.91 -25.61 27.50
CA LEU A 428 -9.57 -25.39 28.08
C LEU A 428 -9.59 -25.01 29.57
N GLY A 429 -10.74 -25.22 30.26
CA GLY A 429 -10.86 -25.03 31.69
C GLY A 429 -10.83 -23.58 32.16
N ILE A 430 -11.28 -22.64 31.33
CA ILE A 430 -11.44 -21.22 31.70
C ILE A 430 -12.94 -20.95 31.87
N ASN A 431 -13.38 -20.81 33.14
CA ASN A 431 -14.79 -20.65 33.48
C ASN A 431 -15.13 -19.27 34.08
N GLN A 432 -14.11 -18.46 34.35
CA GLN A 432 -14.24 -17.15 35.02
C GLN A 432 -14.14 -16.03 34.03
N PHE A 433 -15.22 -15.74 33.31
CA PHE A 433 -15.36 -14.56 32.45
C PHE A 433 -16.85 -14.20 32.32
N SER A 434 -17.16 -12.94 32.06
CA SER A 434 -18.53 -12.53 31.72
C SER A 434 -18.74 -12.51 30.20
N SER A 435 -19.99 -12.59 29.75
CA SER A 435 -20.33 -12.45 28.33
C SER A 435 -19.88 -11.09 27.76
N ASN A 436 -19.77 -10.08 28.60
CA ASN A 436 -19.30 -8.74 28.20
C ASN A 436 -17.79 -8.68 27.93
N ASP A 437 -17.02 -9.64 28.49
CA ASP A 437 -15.58 -9.71 28.29
C ASP A 437 -15.23 -10.36 26.94
N ILE A 438 -16.19 -11.09 26.34
CA ILE A 438 -16.01 -11.75 25.06
C ILE A 438 -16.17 -10.76 23.94
N CYS A 439 -15.04 -10.35 23.36
CA CYS A 439 -14.99 -9.48 22.19
C CYS A 439 -14.44 -10.22 20.99
N ALA A 440 -15.03 -9.97 19.80
CA ALA A 440 -14.52 -10.56 18.58
C ALA A 440 -13.06 -10.18 18.31
N PHE A 441 -12.25 -11.21 18.05
CA PHE A 441 -10.82 -11.11 17.73
C PHE A 441 -9.97 -10.44 18.82
N LYS A 442 -10.48 -10.41 20.04
CA LYS A 442 -9.76 -9.93 21.20
C LYS A 442 -9.55 -11.05 22.22
N LYS A 443 -8.38 -11.02 22.81
CA LYS A 443 -7.98 -11.89 23.90
C LYS A 443 -8.59 -11.41 25.22
N LEU A 444 -8.95 -12.34 26.08
CA LEU A 444 -9.34 -12.02 27.45
C LEU A 444 -8.12 -11.51 28.25
N ALA A 445 -8.36 -10.51 29.08
CA ALA A 445 -7.36 -10.01 30.02
C ALA A 445 -7.26 -10.97 31.23
N LEU A 446 -6.49 -12.05 31.06
CA LEU A 446 -6.22 -13.07 32.08
C LEU A 446 -4.75 -13.04 32.46
N SER A 447 -4.38 -13.79 33.53
CA SER A 447 -3.00 -13.90 34.00
C SER A 447 -2.54 -15.35 34.08
N GLY A 448 -1.22 -15.56 34.17
CA GLY A 448 -0.62 -16.88 34.37
C GLY A 448 -0.98 -17.89 33.27
N SER A 449 -1.20 -19.13 33.66
CA SER A 449 -1.48 -20.24 32.75
C SER A 449 -2.80 -20.09 31.95
N GLN A 450 -3.77 -19.36 32.49
CA GLN A 450 -5.03 -19.09 31.80
C GLN A 450 -4.85 -18.22 30.56
N TYR A 451 -3.83 -17.39 30.56
CA TYR A 451 -3.52 -16.51 29.45
C TYR A 451 -3.14 -17.29 28.17
N VAL A 452 -2.29 -18.30 28.30
CA VAL A 452 -1.90 -19.20 27.19
C VAL A 452 -3.11 -19.92 26.63
N ARG A 453 -3.95 -20.50 27.51
CA ARG A 453 -5.16 -21.22 27.13
C ARG A 453 -6.19 -20.31 26.43
N SER A 454 -6.38 -19.07 26.90
CA SER A 454 -7.27 -18.11 26.26
C SER A 454 -6.76 -17.68 24.89
N THR A 455 -5.45 -17.59 24.71
CA THR A 455 -4.85 -17.31 23.40
C THR A 455 -5.14 -18.45 22.42
N LEU A 456 -4.92 -19.68 22.85
CA LEU A 456 -5.21 -20.86 22.04
C LEU A 456 -6.69 -20.93 21.65
N ALA A 457 -7.59 -20.70 22.63
CA ALA A 457 -9.03 -20.62 22.41
C ALA A 457 -9.39 -19.60 21.32
N LEU A 458 -8.78 -18.41 21.35
CA LEU A 458 -8.98 -17.36 20.37
C LEU A 458 -8.57 -17.81 18.95
N TYR A 459 -7.41 -18.43 18.82
CA TYR A 459 -6.91 -18.91 17.52
C TYR A 459 -7.79 -20.02 16.95
N PHE A 460 -8.22 -20.98 17.76
CA PHE A 460 -9.13 -22.03 17.28
C PHE A 460 -10.52 -21.50 16.95
N ALA A 461 -11.06 -20.58 17.74
CA ALA A 461 -12.30 -19.90 17.41
C ALA A 461 -12.20 -19.17 16.06
N PHE A 462 -11.08 -18.53 15.79
CA PHE A 462 -10.82 -17.91 14.51
C PHE A 462 -10.78 -18.93 13.36
N ILE A 463 -10.05 -20.03 13.52
CA ILE A 463 -9.95 -21.08 12.50
C ILE A 463 -11.32 -21.68 12.21
N LYS A 464 -12.12 -21.99 13.25
CA LYS A 464 -13.50 -22.50 13.09
C LYS A 464 -14.40 -21.50 12.36
N THR A 465 -14.28 -20.22 12.70
CA THR A 465 -15.01 -19.15 12.02
C THR A 465 -14.60 -19.07 10.56
N LYS A 466 -13.30 -19.16 10.26
CA LYS A 466 -12.79 -19.20 8.90
C LYS A 466 -13.33 -20.39 8.12
N MET A 467 -13.29 -21.57 8.67
CA MET A 467 -13.84 -22.78 8.02
C MET A 467 -15.33 -22.64 7.69
N LYS A 468 -16.10 -21.94 8.54
CA LYS A 468 -17.52 -21.72 8.30
C LYS A 468 -17.81 -20.67 7.24
N PHE A 469 -17.11 -19.53 7.28
CA PHE A 469 -17.42 -18.38 6.41
C PHE A 469 -16.61 -18.37 5.12
N ASN A 470 -15.49 -19.06 5.07
CA ASN A 470 -14.57 -19.07 3.93
C ASN A 470 -13.76 -20.36 3.81
N PRO A 471 -14.46 -21.51 3.64
CA PRO A 471 -13.80 -22.83 3.59
C PRO A 471 -12.83 -22.98 2.41
N ASP A 472 -13.13 -22.32 1.28
CA ASP A 472 -12.39 -22.50 0.02
C ASP A 472 -11.24 -21.51 -0.18
N ASN A 473 -11.06 -20.56 0.75
CA ASN A 473 -10.00 -19.57 0.63
C ASN A 473 -8.65 -20.13 1.12
N PHE A 474 -7.59 -19.43 0.69
CA PHE A 474 -6.22 -19.78 1.09
C PHE A 474 -6.09 -19.91 2.62
N CYS A 475 -5.25 -20.84 3.05
CA CYS A 475 -4.82 -20.96 4.42
C CYS A 475 -3.31 -21.11 4.46
N PHE A 476 -2.68 -20.40 5.37
CA PHE A 476 -1.27 -20.63 5.70
C PHE A 476 -1.15 -21.76 6.72
N PRO A 477 -0.01 -22.45 6.76
CA PRO A 477 0.25 -23.45 7.79
C PRO A 477 0.13 -22.87 9.21
N ILE A 478 -0.54 -23.58 10.08
CA ILE A 478 -0.70 -23.16 11.47
C ILE A 478 0.57 -23.57 12.22
N VAL A 479 1.31 -22.58 12.70
CA VAL A 479 2.59 -22.77 13.38
C VAL A 479 2.44 -22.40 14.85
N ILE A 480 2.68 -23.35 15.74
CA ILE A 480 2.51 -23.18 17.18
C ILE A 480 3.84 -23.53 17.88
N ASP A 481 4.46 -22.51 18.47
CA ASP A 481 5.71 -22.67 19.20
C ASP A 481 5.45 -22.71 20.71
N SER A 482 5.87 -23.81 21.34
CA SER A 482 5.89 -24.00 22.79
C SER A 482 4.54 -23.73 23.48
N PRO A 483 3.46 -24.46 23.14
CA PRO A 483 2.11 -24.21 23.68
C PRO A 483 1.96 -24.51 25.16
N ARG A 484 3.00 -25.05 25.79
CA ARG A 484 3.05 -25.42 27.23
C ARG A 484 3.73 -24.37 28.11
N GLU A 485 3.91 -23.15 27.60
CA GLU A 485 4.51 -22.06 28.38
C GLU A 485 3.56 -21.55 29.48
N GLY A 486 4.10 -20.96 30.53
CA GLY A 486 3.32 -20.32 31.60
C GLY A 486 2.96 -21.24 32.76
N GLU A 487 3.90 -22.10 33.22
CA GLU A 487 3.72 -22.97 34.43
C GLU A 487 2.41 -23.80 34.42
N GLN A 488 2.17 -24.49 33.29
CA GLN A 488 1.02 -25.41 33.16
C GLN A 488 1.28 -26.67 34.02
N ASP A 489 0.27 -27.08 34.80
CA ASP A 489 0.27 -28.42 35.38
C ASP A 489 0.17 -29.52 34.30
N GLU A 490 0.42 -30.78 34.67
CA GLU A 490 0.41 -31.88 33.71
C GLU A 490 -0.96 -32.05 33.03
N ASN A 491 -2.06 -31.86 33.74
CA ASN A 491 -3.42 -32.00 33.19
C ASN A 491 -3.72 -30.90 32.17
N ASN A 492 -3.40 -29.65 32.47
CA ASN A 492 -3.59 -28.54 31.55
C ASN A 492 -2.68 -28.68 30.31
N SER A 493 -1.44 -29.15 30.51
CA SER A 493 -0.51 -29.42 29.41
C SER A 493 -1.03 -30.51 28.47
N SER A 494 -1.62 -31.59 29.03
CA SER A 494 -2.25 -32.64 28.24
C SER A 494 -3.46 -32.12 27.48
N ASN A 495 -4.36 -31.40 28.14
CA ASN A 495 -5.55 -30.81 27.52
C ASN A 495 -5.20 -29.86 26.38
N ILE A 496 -4.13 -29.06 26.53
CA ILE A 496 -3.65 -28.17 25.47
C ILE A 496 -3.23 -28.97 24.25
N LEU A 497 -2.36 -29.98 24.41
CA LEU A 497 -1.86 -30.79 23.31
C LEU A 497 -2.97 -31.63 22.67
N GLU A 498 -3.84 -32.24 23.47
CA GLU A 498 -5.01 -32.97 22.98
C GLU A 498 -5.93 -32.06 22.17
N THR A 499 -6.22 -30.86 22.66
CA THR A 499 -7.02 -29.87 21.90
C THR A 499 -6.33 -29.50 20.60
N ILE A 500 -5.02 -29.25 20.60
CA ILE A 500 -4.27 -28.91 19.38
C ILE A 500 -4.33 -30.06 18.38
N LEU A 501 -4.14 -31.31 18.83
CA LEU A 501 -4.05 -32.48 17.94
C LEU A 501 -5.42 -32.99 17.48
N SER A 502 -6.45 -32.94 18.35
CA SER A 502 -7.79 -33.43 18.05
C SER A 502 -8.63 -32.47 17.20
N GLU A 503 -8.29 -31.17 17.20
CA GLU A 503 -9.07 -30.19 16.47
C GLU A 503 -9.03 -30.42 14.96
N ASN A 504 -10.20 -30.51 14.36
CA ASN A 504 -10.31 -30.53 12.91
C ASN A 504 -10.12 -29.12 12.35
N ILE A 505 -8.97 -28.90 11.73
CA ILE A 505 -8.59 -27.64 11.05
C ILE A 505 -8.74 -27.74 9.51
N GLY A 506 -9.50 -28.73 9.04
CA GLY A 506 -9.68 -28.97 7.61
C GLY A 506 -8.39 -29.48 6.94
N THR A 507 -8.11 -28.92 5.77
CA THR A 507 -6.91 -29.27 4.98
C THR A 507 -5.69 -28.40 5.30
N SER A 508 -5.72 -27.64 6.41
CA SER A 508 -4.59 -26.78 6.77
C SER A 508 -3.45 -27.60 7.36
N GLN A 509 -2.23 -27.31 6.94
CA GLN A 509 -1.03 -27.90 7.54
C GLN A 509 -0.82 -27.33 8.95
N ARG A 510 -0.41 -28.18 9.89
CA ARG A 510 -0.10 -27.79 11.26
C ARG A 510 1.32 -28.18 11.61
N ILE A 511 2.07 -27.25 12.20
CA ILE A 511 3.45 -27.44 12.65
C ILE A 511 3.53 -27.02 14.11
N VAL A 512 3.74 -27.95 15.00
CA VAL A 512 3.75 -27.74 16.44
C VAL A 512 5.13 -28.08 17.00
N ALA A 513 5.72 -27.16 17.75
CA ALA A 513 6.95 -27.43 18.49
C ALA A 513 6.65 -27.55 19.98
N SER A 514 7.07 -28.65 20.62
CA SER A 514 6.91 -28.85 22.07
C SER A 514 8.02 -29.73 22.60
N VAL A 515 8.35 -29.56 23.90
CA VAL A 515 9.31 -30.40 24.60
C VAL A 515 8.60 -31.68 25.09
N ASN A 516 9.24 -32.82 24.95
CA ASN A 516 8.73 -34.11 25.43
C ASN A 516 7.30 -34.46 24.96
N ALA A 517 6.92 -33.99 23.79
CA ALA A 517 5.57 -34.21 23.26
C ALA A 517 5.34 -35.67 22.80
N GLN A 518 6.37 -36.48 22.64
CA GLN A 518 6.28 -37.89 22.29
C GLN A 518 5.44 -38.75 23.28
N LYS A 519 5.23 -38.25 24.50
CA LYS A 519 4.39 -38.91 25.51
C LYS A 519 2.89 -38.84 25.19
N TYR A 520 2.48 -38.00 24.25
CA TYR A 520 1.08 -37.64 23.93
C TYR A 520 0.67 -38.07 22.53
N ILE A 521 1.56 -38.76 21.80
CA ILE A 521 1.31 -39.44 20.54
C ILE A 521 1.26 -40.95 20.82
#